data_322a39a68f6c8a811a46d4a7e84e83da
#
_entry.id   322a39a68f6c8a811a46d4a7e84e83da
#
_cell.length_a   1.000
_cell.length_b   1.000
_cell.length_c   1.000
_cell.angle_alpha   90.00
_cell.angle_beta   90.00
_cell.angle_gamma   90.00
#
_symmetry.space_group_name_H-M   'P 1'
#
loop_
_entity.id
_entity.type
_entity.pdbx_description
1 polymer ?
#
loop_
_entity_poly.entity_id
_entity_poly.type
_entity_poly.pdbx_seq_one_letter_code
_entity_poly.pdbx_strand_id
1 'polypeptide(L)'
;MFISMVCIWALMAINVFLSVGGFLYYHQCSKTDGHVPIDEYPFVSIMVPDHNQSVVIRRTVRALLNFDYPHDRYEIIVINDNSTDDTANVLKQIQAANPGRNLIVVNTDNVVGGKGKSNALNIGYSVAKGSVFAIYDADNTPEPQALRILVENLMSDSSLGAVIGKFRTRNRNASLLTRFVNIETLAHQCMNQAGRWFYFGLCTIPGTNFVMHRHIIEKIGGWDPDALSEDTEISFRIYRMGYKIKLVPQAVTWEQE
;
A
#
# COMPACT_ATOMS: atom_id res chain seq x y z
N MET A 1 19.91 -36.55 0.89
CA MET A 1 19.04 -36.69 2.07
C MET A 1 19.50 -35.82 3.25
N PHE A 2 20.76 -35.92 3.74
CA PHE A 2 21.26 -35.13 4.88
C PHE A 2 21.17 -33.59 4.65
N ILE A 3 21.64 -33.08 3.50
CA ILE A 3 21.60 -31.64 3.15
C ILE A 3 20.15 -31.13 3.11
N SER A 4 19.25 -31.89 2.49
CA SER A 4 17.81 -31.48 2.43
C SER A 4 17.19 -31.38 3.82
N MET A 5 17.55 -32.30 4.72
CA MET A 5 17.07 -32.27 6.10
C MET A 5 17.61 -31.07 6.87
N VAL A 6 18.90 -30.75 6.72
CA VAL A 6 19.51 -29.55 7.32
C VAL A 6 18.84 -28.28 6.81
N CYS A 7 18.60 -28.16 5.49
CA CYS A 7 17.89 -27.00 4.92
C CYS A 7 16.47 -26.85 5.48
N ILE A 8 15.72 -27.93 5.61
CA ILE A 8 14.36 -27.90 6.19
C ILE A 8 14.39 -27.40 7.63
N TRP A 9 15.28 -27.96 8.46
CA TRP A 9 15.41 -27.52 9.86
C TRP A 9 15.86 -26.07 10.00
N ALA A 10 16.79 -25.61 9.14
CA ALA A 10 17.24 -24.22 9.10
C ALA A 10 16.06 -23.28 8.72
N LEU A 11 15.29 -23.63 7.69
CA LEU A 11 14.09 -22.85 7.31
C LEU A 11 13.05 -22.82 8.42
N MET A 12 12.80 -23.94 9.09
CA MET A 12 11.89 -23.99 10.24
C MET A 12 12.37 -23.09 11.38
N ALA A 13 13.66 -23.17 11.73
CA ALA A 13 14.26 -22.34 12.77
C ALA A 13 14.14 -20.83 12.45
N ILE A 14 14.42 -20.44 11.20
CA ILE A 14 14.25 -19.05 10.74
C ILE A 14 12.78 -18.62 10.86
N ASN A 15 11.83 -19.45 10.43
CA ASN A 15 10.40 -19.10 10.54
C ASN A 15 9.95 -18.96 12.00
N VAL A 16 10.39 -19.84 12.90
CA VAL A 16 10.11 -19.72 14.34
C VAL A 16 10.72 -18.44 14.89
N PHE A 17 11.98 -18.16 14.56
CA PHE A 17 12.67 -16.93 15.00
C PHE A 17 11.90 -15.68 14.55
N LEU A 18 11.55 -15.58 13.26
CA LEU A 18 10.77 -14.44 12.74
C LEU A 18 9.38 -14.35 13.38
N SER A 19 8.73 -15.49 13.65
CA SER A 19 7.41 -15.52 14.32
C SER A 19 7.48 -14.93 15.72
N VAL A 20 8.52 -15.25 16.49
CA VAL A 20 8.74 -14.67 17.83
C VAL A 20 8.93 -13.16 17.73
N GLY A 21 9.78 -12.68 16.80
CA GLY A 21 9.96 -11.25 16.57
C GLY A 21 8.67 -10.55 16.15
N GLY A 22 7.91 -11.17 15.25
CA GLY A 22 6.62 -10.66 14.81
C GLY A 22 5.62 -10.55 15.96
N PHE A 23 5.51 -11.57 16.81
CA PHE A 23 4.67 -11.55 18.00
C PHE A 23 5.06 -10.40 18.96
N LEU A 24 6.35 -10.26 19.24
CA LEU A 24 6.87 -9.20 20.12
C LEU A 24 6.56 -7.81 19.54
N TYR A 25 6.77 -7.62 18.22
CA TYR A 25 6.46 -6.38 17.54
C TYR A 25 4.97 -6.03 17.62
N TYR A 26 4.09 -6.99 17.29
CA TYR A 26 2.64 -6.77 17.40
C TYR A 26 2.19 -6.50 18.83
N HIS A 27 2.80 -7.15 19.81
CA HIS A 27 2.53 -6.89 21.23
C HIS A 27 2.96 -5.47 21.64
N GLN A 28 4.09 -4.96 21.11
CA GLN A 28 4.49 -3.56 21.32
C GLN A 28 3.49 -2.60 20.66
N CYS A 29 3.15 -2.84 19.38
CA CYS A 29 2.21 -2.02 18.64
C CYS A 29 0.79 -2.01 19.22
N SER A 30 0.36 -3.09 19.87
CA SER A 30 -0.98 -3.16 20.50
C SER A 30 -1.17 -2.24 21.71
N LYS A 31 -0.08 -1.67 22.24
CA LYS A 31 -0.10 -0.74 23.37
C LYS A 31 -0.35 0.72 22.95
N THR A 32 -0.36 1.00 21.67
CA THR A 32 -0.56 2.34 21.08
C THR A 32 -1.60 2.28 19.97
N ASP A 33 -2.20 3.41 19.68
CA ASP A 33 -3.13 3.56 18.54
C ASP A 33 -2.40 3.76 17.21
N GLY A 34 -1.07 3.83 17.22
CA GLY A 34 -0.22 4.03 16.04
C GLY A 34 -0.04 5.48 15.63
N HIS A 35 -0.70 6.43 16.30
CA HIS A 35 -0.54 7.85 16.04
C HIS A 35 0.79 8.38 16.56
N VAL A 36 1.44 9.23 15.75
CA VAL A 36 2.65 9.97 16.10
C VAL A 36 2.40 11.44 15.75
N PRO A 37 2.20 12.34 16.73
CA PRO A 37 1.87 13.73 16.46
C PRO A 37 2.91 14.39 15.55
N ILE A 38 2.44 15.15 14.56
CA ILE A 38 3.26 15.98 13.66
C ILE A 38 2.72 17.40 13.64
N ASP A 39 3.60 18.37 13.44
CA ASP A 39 3.24 19.80 13.49
C ASP A 39 2.40 20.22 12.27
N GLU A 40 2.71 19.70 11.08
CA GLU A 40 2.02 20.02 9.85
C GLU A 40 1.79 18.77 8.99
N TYR A 41 0.54 18.61 8.51
CA TYR A 41 0.18 17.55 7.59
C TYR A 41 0.62 17.90 6.16
N PRO A 42 1.48 17.07 5.52
CA PRO A 42 1.91 17.31 4.15
C PRO A 42 0.74 17.11 3.17
N PHE A 43 0.86 17.68 1.97
CA PHE A 43 -0.08 17.39 0.89
C PHE A 43 0.20 16.00 0.31
N VAL A 44 -0.80 15.13 0.28
CA VAL A 44 -0.70 13.72 -0.15
C VAL A 44 -1.40 13.52 -1.48
N SER A 45 -0.73 12.89 -2.45
CA SER A 45 -1.38 12.35 -3.65
C SER A 45 -1.64 10.86 -3.46
N ILE A 46 -2.93 10.48 -3.39
CA ILE A 46 -3.37 9.10 -3.29
C ILE A 46 -3.55 8.57 -4.71
N MET A 47 -2.76 7.60 -5.12
CA MET A 47 -2.81 6.99 -6.45
C MET A 47 -3.50 5.63 -6.40
N VAL A 48 -4.47 5.45 -7.29
CA VAL A 48 -5.27 4.22 -7.43
C VAL A 48 -5.19 3.77 -8.89
N PRO A 49 -4.26 2.86 -9.22
CA PRO A 49 -4.27 2.22 -10.54
C PRO A 49 -5.49 1.29 -10.63
N ASP A 50 -6.22 1.41 -11.72
CA ASP A 50 -7.50 0.72 -11.92
C ASP A 50 -7.61 0.18 -13.36
N HIS A 51 -7.99 -1.09 -13.50
CA HIS A 51 -8.29 -1.73 -14.78
C HIS A 51 -9.44 -2.71 -14.63
N ASN A 52 -10.58 -2.41 -15.28
CA ASN A 52 -11.79 -3.25 -15.26
C ASN A 52 -12.31 -3.58 -13.85
N GLN A 53 -12.45 -2.57 -12.99
CA GLN A 53 -12.89 -2.70 -11.60
C GLN A 53 -14.23 -2.00 -11.29
N SER A 54 -15.12 -1.90 -12.27
CA SER A 54 -16.42 -1.20 -12.16
C SER A 54 -17.25 -1.62 -10.94
N VAL A 55 -17.11 -2.89 -10.51
CA VAL A 55 -17.87 -3.47 -9.39
C VAL A 55 -17.39 -2.95 -8.03
N VAL A 56 -16.09 -2.73 -7.86
CA VAL A 56 -15.47 -2.45 -6.54
C VAL A 56 -14.99 -1.00 -6.39
N ILE A 57 -14.59 -0.31 -7.46
CA ILE A 57 -13.96 1.01 -7.44
C ILE A 57 -14.80 2.07 -6.70
N ARG A 58 -16.13 2.00 -6.79
CA ARG A 58 -17.03 2.93 -6.08
C ARG A 58 -16.83 2.85 -4.56
N ARG A 59 -16.63 1.65 -4.02
CA ARG A 59 -16.43 1.44 -2.59
C ARG A 59 -15.07 1.97 -2.16
N THR A 60 -14.06 1.70 -2.95
CA THR A 60 -12.68 2.16 -2.73
C THR A 60 -12.61 3.69 -2.69
N VAL A 61 -13.08 4.37 -3.74
CA VAL A 61 -13.05 5.83 -3.79
C VAL A 61 -13.85 6.45 -2.64
N ARG A 62 -15.00 5.88 -2.25
CA ARG A 62 -15.76 6.35 -1.08
C ARG A 62 -14.96 6.21 0.23
N ALA A 63 -14.22 5.12 0.42
CA ALA A 63 -13.38 4.95 1.59
C ALA A 63 -12.25 5.99 1.64
N LEU A 64 -11.59 6.24 0.50
CA LEU A 64 -10.54 7.25 0.36
C LEU A 64 -11.06 8.68 0.62
N LEU A 65 -12.27 9.00 0.16
CA LEU A 65 -12.94 10.29 0.42
C LEU A 65 -13.27 10.49 1.91
N ASN A 66 -13.36 9.41 2.68
CA ASN A 66 -13.71 9.43 4.11
C ASN A 66 -12.50 9.34 5.05
N PHE A 67 -11.29 9.55 4.56
CA PHE A 67 -10.11 9.58 5.42
C PHE A 67 -10.20 10.67 6.49
N ASP A 68 -9.78 10.31 7.71
CA ASP A 68 -9.50 11.24 8.81
C ASP A 68 -8.15 11.94 8.54
N TYR A 69 -8.16 12.82 7.56
CA TYR A 69 -7.03 13.62 7.11
C TYR A 69 -7.58 14.97 6.62
N PRO A 70 -6.88 16.11 6.79
CA PRO A 70 -7.38 17.41 6.34
C PRO A 70 -7.76 17.37 4.85
N HIS A 71 -9.00 17.68 4.52
CA HIS A 71 -9.57 17.50 3.19
C HIS A 71 -8.91 18.34 2.09
N ASP A 72 -8.32 19.46 2.46
CA ASP A 72 -7.54 20.35 1.60
C ASP A 72 -6.06 19.91 1.46
N ARG A 73 -5.65 18.87 2.19
CA ARG A 73 -4.28 18.37 2.20
C ARG A 73 -4.11 17.03 1.48
N TYR A 74 -5.08 16.59 0.69
CA TYR A 74 -4.88 15.45 -0.20
C TYR A 74 -5.71 15.54 -1.46
N GLU A 75 -5.27 14.81 -2.46
CA GLU A 75 -5.96 14.54 -3.71
C GLU A 75 -6.02 13.03 -3.96
N ILE A 76 -7.06 12.58 -4.66
CA ILE A 76 -7.21 11.19 -5.09
C ILE A 76 -7.08 11.17 -6.60
N ILE A 77 -6.13 10.39 -7.11
CA ILE A 77 -5.86 10.23 -8.54
C ILE A 77 -6.18 8.77 -8.89
N VAL A 78 -7.31 8.57 -9.56
CA VAL A 78 -7.67 7.25 -10.10
C VAL A 78 -7.18 7.18 -11.53
N ILE A 79 -6.31 6.22 -11.79
CA ILE A 79 -5.77 5.97 -13.13
C ILE A 79 -6.57 4.82 -13.75
N ASN A 80 -7.57 5.16 -14.54
CA ASN A 80 -8.39 4.21 -15.30
C ASN A 80 -7.60 3.73 -16.51
N ASP A 81 -6.85 2.65 -16.32
CA ASP A 81 -5.85 2.17 -17.26
C ASP A 81 -6.47 1.31 -18.36
N ASN A 82 -7.00 1.98 -19.40
CA ASN A 82 -7.57 1.34 -20.59
C ASN A 82 -8.68 0.31 -20.25
N SER A 83 -9.57 0.63 -19.29
CA SER A 83 -10.70 -0.24 -18.96
C SER A 83 -11.71 -0.32 -20.09
N THR A 84 -12.26 -1.51 -20.30
CA THR A 84 -13.27 -1.83 -21.32
C THR A 84 -14.67 -2.06 -20.72
N ASP A 85 -14.77 -2.13 -19.39
CA ASP A 85 -16.03 -2.27 -18.66
C ASP A 85 -16.63 -0.90 -18.29
N ASP A 86 -17.61 -0.86 -17.40
CA ASP A 86 -18.30 0.37 -16.97
C ASP A 86 -17.49 1.27 -16.00
N THR A 87 -16.22 0.97 -15.75
CA THR A 87 -15.36 1.69 -14.80
C THR A 87 -15.35 3.21 -15.06
N ALA A 88 -15.16 3.64 -16.29
CA ALA A 88 -15.11 5.05 -16.65
C ALA A 88 -16.42 5.82 -16.28
N ASN A 89 -17.58 5.20 -16.55
CA ASN A 89 -18.88 5.79 -16.20
C ASN A 89 -19.09 5.83 -14.68
N VAL A 90 -18.69 4.79 -13.96
CA VAL A 90 -18.75 4.74 -12.49
C VAL A 90 -17.92 5.87 -11.88
N LEU A 91 -16.68 6.06 -12.35
CA LEU A 91 -15.78 7.13 -11.88
C LEU A 91 -16.35 8.53 -12.18
N LYS A 92 -16.89 8.74 -13.37
CA LYS A 92 -17.56 10.00 -13.75
C LYS A 92 -18.74 10.33 -12.81
N GLN A 93 -19.55 9.33 -12.45
CA GLN A 93 -20.65 9.51 -11.50
C GLN A 93 -20.15 9.89 -10.10
N ILE A 94 -19.07 9.24 -9.63
CA ILE A 94 -18.50 9.56 -8.32
C ILE A 94 -17.95 10.98 -8.30
N GLN A 95 -17.23 11.37 -9.36
CA GLN A 95 -16.67 12.72 -9.49
C GLN A 95 -17.78 13.78 -9.49
N ALA A 96 -18.85 13.58 -10.26
CA ALA A 96 -20.00 14.47 -10.30
C ALA A 96 -20.75 14.59 -8.95
N ALA A 97 -20.75 13.51 -8.16
CA ALA A 97 -21.38 13.50 -6.83
C ALA A 97 -20.51 14.15 -5.73
N ASN A 98 -19.25 14.49 -6.02
CA ASN A 98 -18.28 15.04 -5.06
C ASN A 98 -17.54 16.27 -5.61
N PRO A 99 -18.24 17.34 -6.05
CA PRO A 99 -17.64 18.46 -6.78
C PRO A 99 -16.64 19.29 -5.94
N GLY A 100 -16.73 19.20 -4.60
CA GLY A 100 -15.82 19.92 -3.68
C GLY A 100 -14.59 19.13 -3.25
N ARG A 101 -14.34 17.94 -3.83
CA ARG A 101 -13.23 17.08 -3.45
C ARG A 101 -12.18 17.05 -4.56
N ASN A 102 -10.91 16.96 -4.16
CA ASN A 102 -9.79 16.84 -5.10
C ASN A 102 -9.73 15.40 -5.67
N LEU A 103 -10.70 15.04 -6.49
CA LEU A 103 -10.78 13.75 -7.18
C LEU A 103 -10.45 13.92 -8.66
N ILE A 104 -9.34 13.37 -9.10
CA ILE A 104 -8.83 13.41 -10.45
C ILE A 104 -9.00 12.01 -11.06
N VAL A 105 -9.59 11.92 -12.24
CA VAL A 105 -9.69 10.69 -13.01
C VAL A 105 -8.86 10.86 -14.27
N VAL A 106 -7.84 10.02 -14.41
CA VAL A 106 -6.98 9.95 -15.59
C VAL A 106 -7.40 8.72 -16.40
N ASN A 107 -8.01 8.94 -17.56
CA ASN A 107 -8.33 7.85 -18.47
C ASN A 107 -7.21 7.68 -19.48
N THR A 108 -6.69 6.47 -19.61
CA THR A 108 -5.72 6.13 -20.64
C THR A 108 -6.40 5.40 -21.81
N ASP A 109 -5.74 5.40 -22.94
CA ASP A 109 -6.13 4.63 -24.12
C ASP A 109 -5.18 3.44 -24.34
N ASN A 110 -5.40 2.69 -25.42
CA ASN A 110 -4.57 1.55 -25.78
C ASN A 110 -3.14 1.90 -26.26
N VAL A 111 -2.83 3.20 -26.43
CA VAL A 111 -1.49 3.65 -26.83
C VAL A 111 -0.59 3.86 -25.62
N VAL A 112 -1.11 4.53 -24.60
CA VAL A 112 -0.34 4.88 -23.38
C VAL A 112 -0.64 3.95 -22.21
N GLY A 113 -1.85 3.37 -22.13
CA GLY A 113 -2.31 2.48 -21.07
C GLY A 113 -2.23 0.99 -21.41
N GLY A 114 -2.73 0.17 -20.47
CA GLY A 114 -2.75 -1.29 -20.61
C GLY A 114 -1.38 -1.96 -20.53
N LYS A 115 -0.39 -1.26 -19.96
CA LYS A 115 1.02 -1.70 -19.87
C LYS A 115 1.43 -2.10 -18.44
N GLY A 116 0.44 -2.35 -17.59
CA GLY A 116 0.66 -2.79 -16.22
C GLY A 116 0.70 -1.67 -15.18
N LYS A 117 0.75 -2.08 -13.91
CA LYS A 117 0.61 -1.22 -12.74
C LYS A 117 1.70 -0.15 -12.65
N SER A 118 2.96 -0.50 -12.94
CA SER A 118 4.08 0.46 -12.97
C SER A 118 3.81 1.62 -13.92
N ASN A 119 3.34 1.32 -15.14
CA ASN A 119 3.00 2.34 -16.11
C ASN A 119 1.86 3.24 -15.63
N ALA A 120 0.79 2.67 -15.08
CA ALA A 120 -0.32 3.41 -14.52
C ALA A 120 0.13 4.33 -13.37
N LEU A 121 0.98 3.84 -12.47
CA LEU A 121 1.56 4.64 -11.38
C LEU A 121 2.43 5.79 -11.90
N ASN A 122 3.23 5.58 -12.95
CA ASN A 122 4.02 6.65 -13.58
C ASN A 122 3.13 7.72 -14.22
N ILE A 123 2.01 7.33 -14.83
CA ILE A 123 1.01 8.27 -15.37
C ILE A 123 0.40 9.08 -14.21
N GLY A 124 -0.01 8.42 -13.12
CA GLY A 124 -0.51 9.09 -11.91
C GLY A 124 0.51 10.05 -11.31
N TYR A 125 1.79 9.64 -11.26
CA TYR A 125 2.89 10.48 -10.80
C TYR A 125 3.03 11.78 -11.59
N SER A 126 2.86 11.75 -12.90
CA SER A 126 3.02 12.92 -13.77
C SER A 126 2.02 14.05 -13.47
N VAL A 127 0.86 13.73 -12.90
CA VAL A 127 -0.21 14.70 -12.56
C VAL A 127 -0.29 14.99 -11.06
N ALA A 128 0.39 14.21 -10.23
CA ALA A 128 0.38 14.29 -8.78
C ALA A 128 1.10 15.54 -8.26
N LYS A 129 0.56 16.19 -7.23
CA LYS A 129 1.10 17.42 -6.61
C LYS A 129 1.68 17.19 -5.22
N GLY A 130 1.38 16.06 -4.58
CA GLY A 130 1.77 15.76 -3.21
C GLY A 130 3.27 15.64 -3.01
N SER A 131 3.74 16.03 -1.84
CA SER A 131 5.10 15.76 -1.35
C SER A 131 5.23 14.34 -0.79
N VAL A 132 4.08 13.68 -0.54
CA VAL A 132 3.95 12.29 -0.12
C VAL A 132 2.99 11.58 -1.09
N PHE A 133 3.33 10.36 -1.49
CA PHE A 133 2.46 9.47 -2.25
C PHE A 133 1.87 8.41 -1.35
N ALA A 134 0.58 8.13 -1.52
CA ALA A 134 -0.10 6.98 -0.95
C ALA A 134 -0.62 6.10 -2.09
N ILE A 135 -0.39 4.79 -2.02
CA ILE A 135 -0.84 3.85 -3.05
C ILE A 135 -1.85 2.88 -2.46
N TYR A 136 -3.00 2.77 -3.13
CA TYR A 136 -4.07 1.82 -2.82
C TYR A 136 -4.54 1.13 -4.10
N ASP A 137 -4.77 -0.16 -4.04
CA ASP A 137 -5.37 -0.90 -5.14
C ASP A 137 -6.88 -0.59 -5.27
N ALA A 138 -7.44 -0.81 -6.46
CA ALA A 138 -8.80 -0.42 -6.81
C ALA A 138 -9.90 -1.16 -6.03
N ASP A 139 -9.59 -2.26 -5.34
CA ASP A 139 -10.48 -3.05 -4.50
C ASP A 139 -10.29 -2.82 -3.00
N ASN A 140 -9.35 -1.98 -2.62
CA ASN A 140 -9.03 -1.66 -1.24
C ASN A 140 -10.09 -0.80 -0.56
N THR A 141 -10.29 -1.05 0.72
CA THR A 141 -11.16 -0.22 1.57
C THR A 141 -10.41 0.08 2.87
N PRO A 142 -9.60 1.15 2.88
CA PRO A 142 -8.85 1.54 4.07
C PRO A 142 -9.79 2.03 5.18
N GLU A 143 -9.36 1.85 6.43
CA GLU A 143 -10.00 2.46 7.58
C GLU A 143 -9.75 3.97 7.61
N PRO A 144 -10.68 4.79 8.14
CA PRO A 144 -10.57 6.26 8.07
C PRO A 144 -9.25 6.83 8.57
N GLN A 145 -8.68 6.28 9.62
CA GLN A 145 -7.42 6.74 10.23
C GLN A 145 -6.16 6.22 9.51
N ALA A 146 -6.27 5.30 8.54
CA ALA A 146 -5.12 4.60 7.96
C ALA A 146 -4.12 5.56 7.31
N LEU A 147 -4.59 6.49 6.47
CA LEU A 147 -3.71 7.47 5.81
C LEU A 147 -2.97 8.34 6.83
N ARG A 148 -3.69 8.83 7.83
CA ARG A 148 -3.14 9.69 8.87
C ARG A 148 -2.02 8.98 9.64
N ILE A 149 -2.27 7.76 10.11
CA ILE A 149 -1.29 6.95 10.83
C ILE A 149 -0.03 6.70 9.98
N LEU A 150 -0.21 6.35 8.69
CA LEU A 150 0.93 6.12 7.78
C LEU A 150 1.78 7.37 7.60
N VAL A 151 1.15 8.52 7.34
CA VAL A 151 1.84 9.79 7.10
C VAL A 151 2.55 10.29 8.37
N GLU A 152 1.89 10.25 9.52
CA GLU A 152 2.48 10.64 10.81
C GLU A 152 3.76 9.83 11.10
N ASN A 153 3.70 8.51 10.87
CA ASN A 153 4.88 7.65 11.05
C ASN A 153 5.98 7.95 10.02
N LEU A 154 5.64 8.22 8.75
CA LEU A 154 6.63 8.58 7.74
C LEU A 154 7.35 9.89 8.08
N MET A 155 6.59 10.90 8.55
CA MET A 155 7.14 12.22 8.87
C MET A 155 7.92 12.25 10.18
N SER A 156 7.69 11.29 11.08
CA SER A 156 8.35 11.24 12.39
C SER A 156 9.80 10.75 12.37
N ASP A 157 10.25 10.11 11.28
CA ASP A 157 11.60 9.53 11.17
C ASP A 157 12.16 9.74 9.76
N SER A 158 13.13 10.63 9.63
CA SER A 158 13.78 10.97 8.35
C SER A 158 14.57 9.81 7.73
N SER A 159 14.84 8.73 8.47
CA SER A 159 15.46 7.52 7.92
C SER A 159 14.49 6.65 7.14
N LEU A 160 13.18 6.94 7.20
CA LEU A 160 12.15 6.19 6.48
C LEU A 160 11.96 6.74 5.07
N GLY A 161 12.03 5.86 4.07
CA GLY A 161 11.65 6.17 2.70
C GLY A 161 10.18 5.86 2.43
N ALA A 162 9.66 4.84 3.12
CA ALA A 162 8.26 4.43 3.03
C ALA A 162 7.75 3.85 4.35
N VAL A 163 6.42 3.87 4.51
CA VAL A 163 5.70 3.23 5.62
C VAL A 163 4.57 2.40 5.03
N ILE A 164 4.47 1.15 5.46
CA ILE A 164 3.44 0.20 5.02
C ILE A 164 2.45 -0.08 6.14
N GLY A 165 1.18 -0.22 5.78
CA GLY A 165 0.13 -0.64 6.69
C GLY A 165 -0.12 -2.15 6.64
N LYS A 166 -1.24 -2.54 7.23
CA LYS A 166 -1.73 -3.91 7.28
C LYS A 166 -2.95 -4.05 6.38
N PHE A 167 -3.03 -5.14 5.63
CA PHE A 167 -4.24 -5.50 4.90
C PHE A 167 -4.92 -6.72 5.52
N ARG A 168 -6.24 -6.81 5.37
CA ARG A 168 -7.10 -7.87 5.90
C ARG A 168 -8.08 -8.33 4.83
N THR A 169 -8.30 -9.62 4.74
CA THR A 169 -9.29 -10.21 3.84
C THR A 169 -10.71 -10.02 4.39
N ARG A 170 -11.55 -9.33 3.61
CA ARG A 170 -12.95 -9.04 3.98
C ARG A 170 -13.81 -10.29 3.94
N ASN A 171 -13.73 -11.07 2.86
CA ASN A 171 -14.53 -12.27 2.61
C ASN A 171 -13.87 -13.56 3.12
N ARG A 172 -13.01 -13.46 4.14
CA ARG A 172 -12.22 -14.59 4.69
C ARG A 172 -13.03 -15.86 5.04
N ASN A 173 -14.33 -15.74 5.24
CA ASN A 173 -15.23 -16.85 5.59
C ASN A 173 -16.08 -17.34 4.41
N ALA A 174 -15.92 -16.78 3.20
CA ALA A 174 -16.76 -17.11 2.03
C ALA A 174 -16.51 -18.53 1.51
N SER A 175 -15.27 -19.00 1.55
CA SER A 175 -14.87 -20.32 1.07
C SER A 175 -13.70 -20.89 1.86
N LEU A 176 -13.36 -22.16 1.63
CA LEU A 176 -12.16 -22.78 2.19
C LEU A 176 -10.90 -22.10 1.62
N LEU A 177 -10.92 -21.75 0.32
CA LEU A 177 -9.82 -21.05 -0.33
C LEU A 177 -9.55 -19.68 0.34
N THR A 178 -10.58 -18.85 0.54
CA THR A 178 -10.42 -17.54 1.17
C THR A 178 -9.92 -17.63 2.62
N ARG A 179 -10.19 -18.74 3.32
CA ARG A 179 -9.60 -19.01 4.65
C ARG A 179 -8.10 -19.28 4.57
N PHE A 180 -7.66 -20.09 3.58
CA PHE A 180 -6.23 -20.35 3.38
C PHE A 180 -5.48 -19.09 2.96
N VAL A 181 -6.01 -18.33 2.02
CA VAL A 181 -5.43 -17.02 1.60
C VAL A 181 -5.31 -16.09 2.81
N ASN A 182 -6.34 -15.98 3.65
CA ASN A 182 -6.27 -15.16 4.86
C ASN A 182 -5.20 -15.64 5.85
N ILE A 183 -5.00 -16.96 6.00
CA ILE A 183 -3.94 -17.50 6.87
C ILE A 183 -2.56 -17.15 6.31
N GLU A 184 -2.35 -17.34 5.00
CA GLU A 184 -1.11 -17.00 4.31
C GLU A 184 -0.79 -15.50 4.46
N THR A 185 -1.76 -14.64 4.18
CA THR A 185 -1.66 -13.19 4.35
C THR A 185 -1.28 -12.80 5.78
N LEU A 186 -1.93 -13.39 6.79
CA LEU A 186 -1.61 -13.14 8.19
C LEU A 186 -0.21 -13.64 8.56
N ALA A 187 0.18 -14.83 8.10
CA ALA A 187 1.52 -15.37 8.34
C ALA A 187 2.59 -14.47 7.71
N HIS A 188 2.38 -14.03 6.46
CA HIS A 188 3.30 -13.12 5.78
C HIS A 188 3.47 -11.79 6.56
N GLN A 189 2.39 -11.14 6.94
CA GLN A 189 2.44 -9.84 7.60
C GLN A 189 2.90 -9.94 9.06
N CYS A 190 2.29 -10.86 9.85
CA CYS A 190 2.53 -10.91 11.29
C CYS A 190 3.82 -11.65 11.67
N MET A 191 4.26 -12.60 10.84
CA MET A 191 5.47 -13.37 11.12
C MET A 191 6.65 -12.85 10.31
N ASN A 192 6.54 -12.86 8.97
CA ASN A 192 7.68 -12.50 8.11
C ASN A 192 7.98 -11.00 8.12
N GLN A 193 7.03 -10.14 7.75
CA GLN A 193 7.26 -8.69 7.67
C GLN A 193 7.55 -8.10 9.06
N ALA A 194 6.72 -8.40 10.04
CA ALA A 194 6.87 -7.89 11.39
C ALA A 194 8.13 -8.44 12.09
N GLY A 195 8.45 -9.71 11.91
CA GLY A 195 9.67 -10.32 12.45
C GLY A 195 10.95 -9.73 11.84
N ARG A 196 10.96 -9.53 10.50
CA ARG A 196 12.09 -8.88 9.83
C ARG A 196 12.24 -7.43 10.28
N TRP A 197 11.13 -6.71 10.45
CA TRP A 197 11.17 -5.35 10.97
C TRP A 197 11.74 -5.33 12.40
N PHE A 198 11.23 -6.20 13.28
CA PHE A 198 11.64 -6.24 14.68
C PHE A 198 13.14 -6.50 14.87
N TYR A 199 13.71 -7.47 14.15
CA TYR A 199 15.12 -7.83 14.31
C TYR A 199 16.09 -7.03 13.44
N PHE A 200 15.67 -6.63 12.23
CA PHE A 200 16.58 -6.10 11.22
C PHE A 200 16.19 -4.71 10.69
N GLY A 201 15.02 -4.19 11.06
CA GLY A 201 14.48 -2.96 10.48
C GLY A 201 14.18 -3.08 8.98
N LEU A 202 13.79 -4.28 8.53
CA LEU A 202 13.58 -4.60 7.12
C LEU A 202 12.12 -5.01 6.84
N CYS A 203 11.45 -4.32 5.93
CA CYS A 203 10.18 -4.69 5.33
C CYS A 203 10.23 -4.57 3.81
N THR A 204 9.28 -5.18 3.12
CA THR A 204 9.04 -4.94 1.69
C THR A 204 7.66 -4.32 1.49
N ILE A 205 7.53 -3.43 0.52
CA ILE A 205 6.25 -2.84 0.13
C ILE A 205 5.36 -3.97 -0.42
N PRO A 206 4.08 -4.06 0.01
CA PRO A 206 3.17 -5.13 -0.43
C PRO A 206 2.31 -4.75 -1.65
N GLY A 207 2.68 -3.72 -2.40
CA GLY A 207 1.94 -3.23 -3.57
C GLY A 207 0.80 -2.27 -3.25
N THR A 208 0.26 -2.27 -2.04
CA THR A 208 -0.87 -1.45 -1.61
C THR A 208 -0.75 -0.99 -0.17
N ASN A 209 -1.61 -0.04 0.27
CA ASN A 209 -1.67 0.50 1.63
C ASN A 209 -0.30 0.94 2.17
N PHE A 210 0.38 1.77 1.41
CA PHE A 210 1.66 2.35 1.83
C PHE A 210 1.78 3.81 1.43
N VAL A 211 2.65 4.52 2.13
CA VAL A 211 3.04 5.90 1.81
C VAL A 211 4.55 6.00 1.63
N MET A 212 4.98 6.94 0.79
CA MET A 212 6.39 7.22 0.55
C MET A 212 6.62 8.68 0.18
N HIS A 213 7.84 9.17 0.41
CA HIS A 213 8.21 10.52 0.02
C HIS A 213 8.34 10.67 -1.50
N ARG A 214 7.84 11.78 -2.04
CA ARG A 214 7.98 12.15 -3.45
C ARG A 214 9.44 12.15 -3.91
N HIS A 215 10.35 12.75 -3.13
CA HIS A 215 11.75 12.83 -3.49
C HIS A 215 12.44 11.47 -3.67
N ILE A 216 11.90 10.40 -3.09
CA ILE A 216 12.37 9.02 -3.31
C ILE A 216 12.06 8.63 -4.75
N ILE A 217 10.79 8.78 -5.19
CA ILE A 217 10.38 8.45 -6.56
C ILE A 217 11.16 9.28 -7.58
N GLU A 218 11.37 10.57 -7.32
CA GLU A 218 12.15 11.46 -8.19
C GLU A 218 13.59 10.96 -8.37
N LYS A 219 14.24 10.58 -7.27
CA LYS A 219 15.62 10.08 -7.32
C LYS A 219 15.78 8.73 -8.00
N ILE A 220 14.79 7.85 -7.88
CA ILE A 220 14.84 6.52 -8.50
C ILE A 220 14.32 6.50 -9.94
N GLY A 221 13.73 7.62 -10.42
CA GLY A 221 13.24 7.74 -11.78
C GLY A 221 11.88 7.10 -12.06
N GLY A 222 11.03 6.97 -11.04
CA GLY A 222 9.69 6.37 -11.17
C GLY A 222 9.65 4.86 -10.92
N TRP A 223 8.48 4.26 -11.21
CA TRP A 223 8.30 2.80 -11.22
C TRP A 223 8.86 2.20 -12.51
N ASP A 224 9.58 1.09 -12.38
CA ASP A 224 10.14 0.37 -13.52
C ASP A 224 9.04 -0.41 -14.25
N PRO A 225 8.74 -0.08 -15.53
CA PRO A 225 7.70 -0.79 -16.29
C PRO A 225 8.07 -2.24 -16.63
N ASP A 226 9.35 -2.57 -16.62
CA ASP A 226 9.88 -3.90 -16.94
C ASP A 226 10.06 -4.78 -15.70
N ALA A 227 9.77 -4.24 -14.49
CA ALA A 227 9.86 -5.00 -13.26
C ALA A 227 8.81 -6.11 -13.21
N LEU A 228 9.24 -7.32 -12.87
CA LEU A 228 8.33 -8.46 -12.65
C LEU A 228 7.36 -8.23 -11.45
N SER A 229 7.83 -7.48 -10.45
CA SER A 229 7.11 -7.12 -9.23
C SER A 229 7.55 -5.71 -8.84
N GLU A 230 6.73 -4.72 -9.12
CA GLU A 230 7.03 -3.29 -8.97
C GLU A 230 7.27 -2.90 -7.50
N ASP A 231 6.56 -3.54 -6.58
CA ASP A 231 6.62 -3.31 -5.15
C ASP A 231 7.92 -3.85 -4.52
N THR A 232 8.33 -5.04 -4.93
CA THR A 232 9.59 -5.64 -4.51
C THR A 232 10.77 -4.85 -5.05
N GLU A 233 10.74 -4.51 -6.35
CA GLU A 233 11.79 -3.78 -7.03
C GLU A 233 12.01 -2.39 -6.40
N ILE A 234 10.94 -1.63 -6.18
CA ILE A 234 11.03 -0.30 -5.55
C ILE A 234 11.54 -0.40 -4.09
N SER A 235 11.19 -1.47 -3.37
CA SER A 235 11.70 -1.72 -2.02
C SER A 235 13.22 -1.83 -2.01
N PHE A 236 13.81 -2.57 -2.96
CA PHE A 236 15.27 -2.68 -3.09
C PHE A 236 15.92 -1.33 -3.42
N ARG A 237 15.31 -0.52 -4.30
CA ARG A 237 15.85 0.80 -4.62
C ARG A 237 15.83 1.73 -3.41
N ILE A 238 14.78 1.71 -2.61
CA ILE A 238 14.69 2.47 -1.36
C ILE A 238 15.85 2.10 -0.42
N TYR A 239 16.10 0.80 -0.21
CA TYR A 239 17.21 0.33 0.62
C TYR A 239 18.59 0.71 0.06
N ARG A 240 18.79 0.63 -1.26
CA ARG A 240 20.04 1.08 -1.91
C ARG A 240 20.34 2.55 -1.68
N MET A 241 19.32 3.38 -1.45
CA MET A 241 19.45 4.79 -1.11
C MET A 241 19.72 5.04 0.39
N GLY A 242 19.77 3.97 1.20
CA GLY A 242 20.01 4.05 2.65
C GLY A 242 18.77 4.32 3.49
N TYR A 243 17.58 4.37 2.88
CA TYR A 243 16.32 4.51 3.61
C TYR A 243 15.77 3.17 4.09
N LYS A 244 14.86 3.23 5.08
CA LYS A 244 14.13 2.07 5.61
C LYS A 244 12.67 2.09 5.21
N ILE A 245 12.03 0.91 5.28
CA ILE A 245 10.59 0.74 5.10
C ILE A 245 10.02 0.20 6.42
N LYS A 246 9.10 0.94 7.06
CA LYS A 246 8.53 0.58 8.37
C LYS A 246 7.13 -0.03 8.20
N LEU A 247 6.84 -1.11 8.94
CA LEU A 247 5.49 -1.65 9.07
C LEU A 247 4.76 -0.96 10.22
N VAL A 248 3.54 -0.49 9.99
CA VAL A 248 2.64 0.08 11.02
C VAL A 248 1.31 -0.68 11.00
N PRO A 249 1.14 -1.68 11.88
CA PRO A 249 -0.02 -2.59 11.85
C PRO A 249 -1.38 -1.93 12.16
N GLN A 250 -1.37 -0.72 12.72
CA GLN A 250 -2.59 0.04 13.06
C GLN A 250 -3.23 0.69 11.82
N ALA A 251 -2.46 0.94 10.75
CA ALA A 251 -2.99 1.45 9.49
C ALA A 251 -3.57 0.30 8.66
N VAL A 252 -4.87 0.06 8.78
CA VAL A 252 -5.53 -1.12 8.20
C VAL A 252 -6.27 -0.77 6.92
N THR A 253 -6.16 -1.62 5.91
CA THR A 253 -7.06 -1.69 4.74
C THR A 253 -7.71 -3.07 4.63
N TRP A 254 -8.84 -3.14 3.92
CA TRP A 254 -9.59 -4.38 3.68
C TRP A 254 -9.66 -4.66 2.19
N GLU A 255 -9.32 -5.88 1.81
CA GLU A 255 -9.32 -6.41 0.44
C GLU A 255 -10.37 -7.50 0.28
N GLN A 256 -10.75 -7.78 -0.95
CA GLN A 256 -11.67 -8.86 -1.27
C GLN A 256 -10.94 -9.89 -2.14
N GLU A 257 -10.83 -11.12 -1.62
CA GLU A 257 -10.23 -12.28 -2.29
C GLU A 257 -11.29 -13.09 -3.07
#